data_441191d1f2c31655f05a11d9f9facdf3
#
_entry.id   441191d1f2c31655f05a11d9f9facdf3
#
_cell.length_a   1.000
_cell.length_b   1.000
_cell.length_c   1.000
_cell.angle_alpha   90.00
_cell.angle_beta   90.00
_cell.angle_gamma   90.00
#
_symmetry.space_group_name_H-M   'P 1'
#
loop_
_entity.id
_entity.type
_entity.pdbx_description
1 polymer ?
#
loop_
_entity_poly.entity_id
_entity_poly.type
_entity_poly.pdbx_seq_one_letter_code
_entity_poly.pdbx_strand_id
1 'polypeptide(L)'
;MAASNSSSRAPIWSSTIGLKVVMALTGLGLVGFLVGHMAGHLQIFAGKEAYNAYAAFLQSLGGALWLARAGLLGLLVAHVMSAIKLNARNQEARPQAYAVKTNKATTPYALSMIYSGYTILAFVVFHIAHFTLGALPTTEMTESGGVRDVYTAYVLDFQNPLLFALYAAAMVGISMHLAHAVSSTFRTLGVMRGKYREPLSKVGPLVGIATGVGFIIPPLACLLRIVSV
;
A
#
# COMPACT_ATOMS: atom_id res chain seq x y z
N MET A 1 -35.97 5.40 -43.27
CA MET A 1 -35.47 4.42 -42.23
C MET A 1 -34.30 5.05 -41.53
N ALA A 2 -34.50 5.60 -40.33
CA ALA A 2 -33.42 6.13 -39.50
C ALA A 2 -32.82 4.97 -38.71
N ALA A 3 -31.56 4.62 -38.97
CA ALA A 3 -30.83 3.66 -38.19
C ALA A 3 -30.65 4.23 -36.77
N SER A 4 -31.27 3.61 -35.77
CA SER A 4 -31.07 3.90 -34.36
C SER A 4 -29.65 3.45 -33.99
N ASN A 5 -28.74 4.40 -33.92
CA ASN A 5 -27.39 4.20 -33.44
C ASN A 5 -27.47 4.00 -31.92
N SER A 6 -27.75 2.79 -31.46
CA SER A 6 -27.60 2.40 -30.06
C SER A 6 -26.12 2.42 -29.73
N SER A 7 -25.61 3.56 -29.25
CA SER A 7 -24.28 3.67 -28.66
C SER A 7 -24.25 2.79 -27.40
N SER A 8 -23.89 1.52 -27.53
CA SER A 8 -23.60 0.67 -26.40
C SER A 8 -22.48 1.35 -25.60
N ARG A 9 -22.81 1.87 -24.43
CA ARG A 9 -21.82 2.47 -23.53
C ARG A 9 -20.77 1.42 -23.24
N ALA A 10 -19.56 1.64 -23.71
CA ALA A 10 -18.44 0.74 -23.45
C ALA A 10 -18.29 0.52 -21.93
N PRO A 11 -18.08 -0.72 -21.48
CA PRO A 11 -17.97 -1.01 -20.04
C PRO A 11 -16.87 -0.16 -19.41
N ILE A 12 -17.04 0.18 -18.12
CA ILE A 12 -16.14 1.07 -17.36
C ILE A 12 -14.67 0.63 -17.47
N TRP A 13 -14.46 -0.67 -17.54
CA TRP A 13 -13.14 -1.32 -17.66
C TRP A 13 -12.48 -1.14 -19.04
N SER A 14 -13.24 -0.72 -20.05
CA SER A 14 -12.76 -0.47 -21.40
C SER A 14 -12.39 0.99 -21.66
N SER A 15 -12.74 1.92 -20.76
CA SER A 15 -12.39 3.32 -20.89
C SER A 15 -11.19 3.69 -20.02
N THR A 16 -10.33 4.61 -20.50
CA THR A 16 -9.19 5.13 -19.74
C THR A 16 -9.65 5.88 -18.48
N ILE A 17 -10.77 6.62 -18.57
CA ILE A 17 -11.35 7.34 -17.43
C ILE A 17 -11.85 6.33 -16.40
N GLY A 18 -12.58 5.30 -16.81
CA GLY A 18 -13.09 4.26 -15.93
C GLY A 18 -11.97 3.54 -15.18
N LEU A 19 -10.89 3.15 -15.88
CA LEU A 19 -9.72 2.54 -15.25
C LEU A 19 -9.05 3.47 -14.23
N LYS A 20 -8.96 4.78 -14.49
CA LYS A 20 -8.44 5.76 -13.53
C LYS A 20 -9.31 5.87 -12.28
N VAL A 21 -10.64 5.86 -12.44
CA VAL A 21 -11.58 5.90 -11.31
C VAL A 21 -11.45 4.62 -10.46
N VAL A 22 -11.42 3.46 -11.10
CA VAL A 22 -11.22 2.19 -10.38
C VAL A 22 -9.89 2.20 -9.62
N MET A 23 -8.80 2.60 -10.28
CA MET A 23 -7.48 2.69 -9.64
C MET A 23 -7.49 3.66 -8.46
N ALA A 24 -8.21 4.80 -8.56
CA ALA A 24 -8.32 5.77 -7.48
C ALA A 24 -9.10 5.22 -6.28
N LEU A 25 -10.27 4.59 -6.51
CA LEU A 25 -11.11 4.06 -5.43
C LEU A 25 -10.46 2.86 -4.74
N THR A 26 -9.88 1.93 -5.51
CA THR A 26 -9.15 0.79 -4.94
C THR A 26 -7.91 1.25 -4.18
N GLY A 27 -7.20 2.25 -4.70
CA GLY A 27 -6.06 2.86 -4.01
C GLY A 27 -6.44 3.50 -2.68
N LEU A 28 -7.57 4.21 -2.60
CA LEU A 28 -8.07 4.78 -1.33
C LEU A 28 -8.40 3.68 -0.32
N GLY A 29 -9.03 2.58 -0.74
CA GLY A 29 -9.29 1.43 0.13
C GLY A 29 -8.00 0.83 0.70
N LEU A 30 -6.97 0.67 -0.16
CA LEU A 30 -5.66 0.19 0.27
C LEU A 30 -4.94 1.16 1.21
N VAL A 31 -5.05 2.48 0.99
CA VAL A 31 -4.50 3.51 1.92
C VAL A 31 -5.20 3.43 3.27
N GLY A 32 -6.53 3.29 3.29
CA GLY A 32 -7.29 3.11 4.54
C GLY A 32 -6.81 1.89 5.32
N PHE A 33 -6.60 0.76 4.64
CA PHE A 33 -6.01 -0.42 5.26
C PHE A 33 -4.60 -0.17 5.80
N LEU A 34 -3.72 0.49 5.03
CA LEU A 34 -2.35 0.78 5.48
C LEU A 34 -2.33 1.63 6.74
N VAL A 35 -3.22 2.63 6.87
CA VAL A 35 -3.31 3.46 8.08
C VAL A 35 -3.76 2.61 9.28
N GLY A 36 -4.77 1.77 9.13
CA GLY A 36 -5.21 0.87 10.19
C GLY A 36 -4.14 -0.17 10.56
N HIS A 37 -3.44 -0.71 9.58
CA HIS A 37 -2.35 -1.66 9.77
C HIS A 37 -1.17 -1.03 10.51
N MET A 38 -0.78 0.19 10.14
CA MET A 38 0.23 0.97 10.86
C MET A 38 -0.18 1.21 12.31
N ALA A 39 -1.43 1.62 12.55
CA ALA A 39 -1.93 1.83 13.92
C ALA A 39 -1.89 0.55 14.76
N GLY A 40 -2.16 -0.61 14.13
CA GLY A 40 -1.98 -1.92 14.77
C GLY A 40 -0.54 -2.19 15.18
N HIS A 41 0.44 -1.90 14.31
CA HIS A 41 1.86 -2.08 14.64
C HIS A 41 2.37 -1.11 15.70
N LEU A 42 1.85 0.10 15.77
CA LEU A 42 2.23 1.07 16.81
C LEU A 42 1.82 0.60 18.22
N GLN A 43 0.90 -0.36 18.35
CA GLN A 43 0.56 -0.96 19.64
C GLN A 43 1.72 -1.74 20.27
N ILE A 44 2.80 -2.02 19.56
CA ILE A 44 4.00 -2.64 20.13
C ILE A 44 4.58 -1.84 21.30
N PHE A 45 4.40 -0.51 21.26
CA PHE A 45 4.83 0.39 22.35
C PHE A 45 3.94 0.32 23.59
N ALA A 46 2.77 -0.31 23.50
CA ALA A 46 1.90 -0.58 24.64
C ALA A 46 2.29 -1.88 25.39
N GLY A 47 3.31 -2.61 24.87
CA GLY A 47 3.86 -3.81 25.49
C GLY A 47 3.28 -5.12 24.94
N LYS A 48 3.87 -6.23 25.42
CA LYS A 48 3.63 -7.59 24.92
C LYS A 48 2.16 -8.00 25.03
N GLU A 49 1.56 -7.79 26.18
CA GLU A 49 0.19 -8.18 26.47
C GLU A 49 -0.81 -7.48 25.54
N ALA A 50 -0.65 -6.17 25.36
CA ALA A 50 -1.53 -5.37 24.51
C ALA A 50 -1.40 -5.77 23.04
N TYR A 51 -0.17 -5.98 22.55
CA TYR A 51 0.10 -6.37 21.18
C TYR A 51 -0.45 -7.76 20.85
N ASN A 52 -0.23 -8.73 21.74
CA ASN A 52 -0.74 -10.09 21.59
C ASN A 52 -2.26 -10.14 21.73
N ALA A 53 -2.86 -9.36 22.65
CA ALA A 53 -4.31 -9.25 22.77
C ALA A 53 -4.97 -8.68 21.51
N TYR A 54 -4.36 -7.67 20.87
CA TYR A 54 -4.83 -7.15 19.61
C TYR A 54 -4.77 -8.20 18.47
N ALA A 55 -3.68 -8.95 18.39
CA ALA A 55 -3.56 -10.04 17.42
C ALA A 55 -4.59 -11.14 17.65
N ALA A 56 -4.82 -11.54 18.90
CA ALA A 56 -5.85 -12.51 19.29
C ALA A 56 -7.26 -11.99 18.94
N PHE A 57 -7.55 -10.72 19.20
CA PHE A 57 -8.81 -10.09 18.80
C PHE A 57 -9.03 -10.20 17.29
N LEU A 58 -8.04 -9.86 16.47
CA LEU A 58 -8.17 -9.99 15.00
C LEU A 58 -8.43 -11.44 14.58
N GLN A 59 -7.77 -12.41 15.21
CA GLN A 59 -7.98 -13.83 14.91
C GLN A 59 -9.39 -14.30 15.34
N SER A 60 -9.92 -13.78 16.45
CA SER A 60 -11.25 -14.12 16.95
C SER A 60 -12.39 -13.70 16.01
N LEU A 61 -12.13 -12.77 15.06
CA LEU A 61 -13.11 -12.37 14.04
C LEU A 61 -13.46 -13.51 13.06
N GLY A 62 -12.70 -14.59 13.02
CA GLY A 62 -13.01 -15.81 12.24
C GLY A 62 -13.31 -15.50 10.77
N GLY A 63 -14.54 -15.81 10.34
CA GLY A 63 -14.97 -15.59 8.95
C GLY A 63 -14.92 -14.13 8.49
N ALA A 64 -15.14 -13.16 9.37
CA ALA A 64 -15.04 -11.73 9.03
C ALA A 64 -13.60 -11.34 8.67
N LEU A 65 -12.60 -11.90 9.34
CA LEU A 65 -11.19 -11.70 8.98
C LEU A 65 -10.88 -12.23 7.57
N TRP A 66 -11.40 -13.40 7.22
CA TRP A 66 -11.21 -13.96 5.88
C TRP A 66 -11.92 -13.14 4.80
N LEU A 67 -13.11 -12.62 5.08
CA LEU A 67 -13.82 -11.71 4.17
C LEU A 67 -13.00 -10.41 3.95
N ALA A 68 -12.45 -9.84 5.03
CA ALA A 68 -11.58 -8.66 4.93
C ALA A 68 -10.31 -8.95 4.09
N ARG A 69 -9.65 -10.10 4.30
CA ARG A 69 -8.49 -10.54 3.50
C ARG A 69 -8.84 -10.71 2.03
N ALA A 70 -9.96 -11.36 1.72
CA ALA A 70 -10.43 -11.53 0.35
C ALA A 70 -10.78 -10.19 -0.31
N GLY A 71 -11.41 -9.27 0.42
CA GLY A 71 -11.70 -7.92 -0.03
C GLY A 71 -10.43 -7.12 -0.33
N LEU A 72 -9.42 -7.18 0.54
CA LEU A 72 -8.12 -6.53 0.32
C LEU A 72 -7.39 -7.10 -0.90
N LEU A 73 -7.41 -8.43 -1.07
CA LEU A 73 -6.85 -9.06 -2.26
C LEU A 73 -7.57 -8.60 -3.53
N GLY A 74 -8.91 -8.53 -3.51
CA GLY A 74 -9.71 -8.01 -4.62
C GLY A 74 -9.36 -6.55 -4.96
N LEU A 75 -9.21 -5.69 -3.94
CA LEU A 75 -8.78 -4.30 -4.12
C LEU A 75 -7.37 -4.22 -4.73
N LEU A 76 -6.43 -5.03 -4.23
CA LEU A 76 -5.05 -5.07 -4.74
C LEU A 76 -5.01 -5.52 -6.21
N VAL A 77 -5.70 -6.61 -6.54
CA VAL A 77 -5.76 -7.13 -7.92
C VAL A 77 -6.37 -6.09 -8.86
N ALA A 78 -7.50 -5.49 -8.48
CA ALA A 78 -8.16 -4.46 -9.30
C ALA A 78 -7.27 -3.21 -9.48
N HIS A 79 -6.55 -2.80 -8.43
CA HIS A 79 -5.60 -1.69 -8.46
C HIS A 79 -4.44 -1.96 -9.44
N VAL A 80 -3.77 -3.09 -9.26
CA VAL A 80 -2.60 -3.48 -10.06
C VAL A 80 -2.99 -3.69 -11.53
N MET A 81 -4.10 -4.39 -11.80
CA MET A 81 -4.58 -4.61 -13.18
C MET A 81 -4.96 -3.31 -13.88
N SER A 82 -5.56 -2.36 -13.15
CA SER A 82 -5.86 -1.03 -13.68
C SER A 82 -4.58 -0.26 -14.01
N ALA A 83 -3.57 -0.32 -13.15
CA ALA A 83 -2.27 0.32 -13.38
C ALA A 83 -1.54 -0.26 -14.60
N ILE A 84 -1.48 -1.59 -14.74
CA ILE A 84 -0.87 -2.28 -15.89
C ILE A 84 -1.57 -1.87 -17.19
N LYS A 85 -2.92 -1.94 -17.24
CA LYS A 85 -3.70 -1.55 -18.42
C LYS A 85 -3.50 -0.09 -18.80
N LEU A 86 -3.47 0.82 -17.81
CA LEU A 86 -3.22 2.23 -18.07
C LEU A 86 -1.81 2.48 -18.58
N ASN A 87 -0.81 1.79 -18.02
CA ASN A 87 0.57 1.91 -18.47
C ASN A 87 0.73 1.42 -19.91
N ALA A 88 0.15 0.26 -20.27
CA ALA A 88 0.14 -0.27 -21.63
C ALA A 88 -0.45 0.74 -22.62
N ARG A 89 -1.65 1.28 -22.32
CA ARG A 89 -2.29 2.30 -23.17
C ARG A 89 -1.47 3.58 -23.32
N ASN A 90 -0.78 3.99 -22.26
CA ASN A 90 0.10 5.16 -22.32
C ASN A 90 1.31 4.92 -23.24
N GLN A 91 1.83 3.68 -23.29
CA GLN A 91 2.92 3.30 -24.19
C GLN A 91 2.42 3.22 -25.65
N GLU A 92 1.28 2.58 -25.88
CA GLU A 92 0.67 2.48 -27.22
C GLU A 92 0.33 3.87 -27.81
N ALA A 93 -0.12 4.81 -26.96
CA ALA A 93 -0.42 6.19 -27.39
C ALA A 93 0.84 7.00 -27.76
N ARG A 94 2.06 6.48 -27.53
CA ARG A 94 3.34 7.14 -27.82
C ARG A 94 4.35 6.16 -28.44
N PRO A 95 4.20 5.81 -29.69
CA PRO A 95 5.11 4.89 -30.37
C PRO A 95 6.51 5.50 -30.60
N GLN A 96 6.62 6.85 -30.57
CA GLN A 96 7.91 7.55 -30.73
C GLN A 96 8.28 8.32 -29.46
N ALA A 97 9.53 8.16 -29.02
CA ALA A 97 10.07 8.92 -27.89
C ALA A 97 10.31 10.38 -28.28
N TYR A 98 10.27 11.29 -27.28
CA TYR A 98 10.66 12.68 -27.53
C TYR A 98 12.16 12.76 -27.84
N ALA A 99 12.54 13.52 -28.89
CA ALA A 99 13.93 13.80 -29.19
C ALA A 99 14.63 14.57 -28.04
N VAL A 100 13.88 15.46 -27.38
CA VAL A 100 14.32 16.16 -26.16
C VAL A 100 13.27 15.98 -25.08
N LYS A 101 13.64 15.32 -23.98
CA LYS A 101 12.75 15.04 -22.85
C LYS A 101 13.10 15.98 -21.68
N THR A 102 12.29 17.04 -21.48
CA THR A 102 12.37 17.92 -20.30
C THR A 102 11.09 17.77 -19.47
N ASN A 103 11.24 17.33 -18.23
CA ASN A 103 10.12 17.20 -17.29
C ASN A 103 9.87 18.52 -16.57
N LYS A 104 9.06 19.42 -17.17
CA LYS A 104 8.77 20.75 -16.60
C LYS A 104 7.84 20.73 -15.38
N ALA A 105 6.94 19.74 -15.26
CA ALA A 105 5.89 19.71 -14.23
C ALA A 105 5.69 18.31 -13.60
N THR A 106 6.47 17.30 -14.00
CA THR A 106 6.34 15.94 -13.49
C THR A 106 7.22 15.76 -12.26
N THR A 107 6.63 15.39 -11.14
CA THR A 107 7.37 15.15 -9.90
C THR A 107 8.19 13.84 -9.99
N PRO A 108 9.31 13.70 -9.23
CA PRO A 108 10.04 12.44 -9.13
C PRO A 108 9.15 11.27 -8.71
N TYR A 109 8.21 11.51 -7.82
CA TYR A 109 7.21 10.53 -7.37
C TYR A 109 6.36 10.00 -8.54
N ALA A 110 5.94 10.87 -9.47
CA ALA A 110 5.17 10.45 -10.64
C ALA A 110 6.00 9.61 -11.62
N LEU A 111 7.29 9.89 -11.74
CA LEU A 111 8.20 9.12 -12.60
C LEU A 111 8.52 7.74 -12.03
N SER A 112 8.51 7.58 -10.71
CA SER A 112 8.82 6.33 -10.02
C SER A 112 7.60 5.40 -9.83
N MET A 113 6.37 5.83 -10.21
CA MET A 113 5.14 5.13 -9.86
C MET A 113 5.09 3.66 -10.29
N ILE A 114 5.52 3.36 -11.51
CA ILE A 114 5.50 1.98 -12.00
C ILE A 114 6.53 1.10 -11.27
N TYR A 115 7.72 1.65 -11.04
CA TYR A 115 8.80 0.94 -10.35
C TYR A 115 8.46 0.73 -8.87
N SER A 116 8.00 1.77 -8.18
CA SER A 116 7.55 1.66 -6.80
C SER A 116 6.36 0.69 -6.66
N GLY A 117 5.45 0.68 -7.64
CA GLY A 117 4.34 -0.28 -7.69
C GLY A 117 4.81 -1.73 -7.76
N TYR A 118 5.78 -2.06 -8.61
CA TYR A 118 6.36 -3.40 -8.68
C TYR A 118 7.14 -3.76 -7.41
N THR A 119 7.91 -2.82 -6.86
CA THR A 119 8.62 -3.02 -5.59
C THR A 119 7.64 -3.33 -4.45
N ILE A 120 6.55 -2.58 -4.35
CA ILE A 120 5.50 -2.80 -3.34
C ILE A 120 4.85 -4.17 -3.55
N LEU A 121 4.52 -4.55 -4.78
CA LEU A 121 3.92 -5.85 -5.07
C LEU A 121 4.84 -7.00 -4.64
N ALA A 122 6.13 -6.93 -4.98
CA ALA A 122 7.11 -7.92 -4.54
C ALA A 122 7.24 -7.95 -3.01
N PHE A 123 7.26 -6.77 -2.38
CA PHE A 123 7.30 -6.67 -0.92
C PHE A 123 6.04 -7.25 -0.25
N VAL A 124 4.84 -7.02 -0.80
CA VAL A 124 3.59 -7.59 -0.25
C VAL A 124 3.62 -9.12 -0.30
N VAL A 125 4.11 -9.71 -1.40
CA VAL A 125 4.29 -11.18 -1.50
C VAL A 125 5.25 -11.67 -0.43
N PHE A 126 6.42 -11.02 -0.29
CA PHE A 126 7.40 -11.33 0.75
C PHE A 126 6.82 -11.18 2.16
N HIS A 127 6.13 -10.07 2.44
CA HIS A 127 5.54 -9.77 3.74
C HIS A 127 4.47 -10.81 4.16
N ILE A 128 3.62 -11.23 3.22
CA ILE A 128 2.63 -12.28 3.47
C ILE A 128 3.32 -13.62 3.73
N ALA A 129 4.33 -13.99 2.93
CA ALA A 129 5.10 -15.20 3.13
C ALA A 129 5.80 -15.21 4.49
N HIS A 130 6.33 -14.05 4.91
CA HIS A 130 7.05 -13.86 6.15
C HIS A 130 6.12 -13.96 7.38
N PHE A 131 5.17 -13.03 7.54
CA PHE A 131 4.38 -12.94 8.77
C PHE A 131 3.03 -13.67 8.76
N THR A 132 2.43 -13.89 7.58
CA THR A 132 1.11 -14.50 7.51
C THR A 132 1.19 -16.02 7.33
N LEU A 133 2.06 -16.48 6.42
CA LEU A 133 2.22 -17.89 6.09
C LEU A 133 3.31 -18.57 6.93
N GLY A 134 4.25 -17.81 7.50
CA GLY A 134 5.40 -18.36 8.21
C GLY A 134 6.28 -19.24 7.31
N ALA A 135 6.30 -18.97 6.00
CA ALA A 135 7.03 -19.77 5.01
C ALA A 135 8.52 -19.43 4.92
N LEU A 136 8.95 -18.36 5.56
CA LEU A 136 10.34 -17.93 5.62
C LEU A 136 10.90 -18.20 7.03
N PRO A 137 12.23 -18.40 7.18
CA PRO A 137 12.83 -18.57 8.48
C PRO A 137 12.63 -17.29 9.31
N THR A 138 11.69 -17.37 10.22
CA THR A 138 11.35 -16.35 11.21
C THR A 138 11.45 -16.99 12.58
N THR A 139 11.49 -16.15 13.59
CA THR A 139 11.34 -16.66 14.97
C THR A 139 10.00 -17.37 15.09
N GLU A 140 10.01 -18.62 15.54
CA GLU A 140 8.79 -19.39 15.75
C GLU A 140 7.85 -18.62 16.69
N MET A 141 6.62 -18.44 16.25
CA MET A 141 5.59 -17.89 17.10
C MET A 141 5.14 -18.98 18.08
N THR A 142 5.81 -19.03 19.23
CA THR A 142 5.48 -19.99 20.28
C THR A 142 4.10 -19.68 20.84
N GLU A 143 3.28 -20.70 21.07
CA GLU A 143 2.01 -20.57 21.80
C GLU A 143 2.30 -20.62 23.30
N SER A 144 2.03 -19.54 24.01
CA SER A 144 2.01 -19.51 25.45
C SER A 144 0.56 -19.38 25.92
N GLY A 145 0.03 -20.41 26.60
CA GLY A 145 -1.35 -20.42 27.08
C GLY A 145 -2.42 -20.38 25.97
N GLY A 146 -2.15 -20.93 24.75
CA GLY A 146 -3.09 -20.94 23.63
C GLY A 146 -3.14 -19.63 22.82
N VAL A 147 -2.31 -18.65 23.14
CA VAL A 147 -2.18 -17.38 22.41
C VAL A 147 -0.85 -17.36 21.67
N ARG A 148 -0.88 -17.04 20.38
CA ARG A 148 0.34 -16.87 19.56
C ARG A 148 1.12 -15.65 20.05
N ASP A 149 2.40 -15.84 20.36
CA ASP A 149 3.30 -14.77 20.79
C ASP A 149 3.86 -14.01 19.59
N VAL A 150 3.00 -13.19 18.97
CA VAL A 150 3.37 -12.37 17.81
C VAL A 150 4.29 -11.21 18.17
N TYR A 151 4.26 -10.76 19.44
CA TYR A 151 5.15 -9.71 19.93
C TYR A 151 6.60 -10.18 19.92
N THR A 152 6.87 -11.31 20.55
CA THR A 152 8.25 -11.88 20.62
C THR A 152 8.80 -12.16 19.22
N ALA A 153 8.00 -12.77 18.33
CA ALA A 153 8.42 -13.02 16.96
C ALA A 153 8.76 -11.71 16.23
N TYR A 154 7.89 -10.70 16.31
CA TYR A 154 8.13 -9.41 15.68
C TYR A 154 9.42 -8.73 16.21
N VAL A 155 9.62 -8.71 17.53
CA VAL A 155 10.79 -8.08 18.15
C VAL A 155 12.08 -8.76 17.72
N LEU A 156 12.14 -10.10 17.79
CA LEU A 156 13.33 -10.86 17.44
C LEU A 156 13.65 -10.77 15.94
N ASP A 157 12.65 -10.83 15.08
CA ASP A 157 12.83 -10.70 13.63
C ASP A 157 13.45 -9.32 13.27
N PHE A 158 12.95 -8.23 13.86
CA PHE A 158 13.49 -6.91 13.57
C PHE A 158 14.77 -6.53 14.32
N GLN A 159 15.26 -7.37 15.22
CA GLN A 159 16.63 -7.27 15.71
C GLN A 159 17.66 -7.72 14.65
N ASN A 160 17.22 -8.39 13.58
CA ASN A 160 18.07 -8.69 12.42
C ASN A 160 18.21 -7.44 11.53
N PRO A 161 19.43 -6.87 11.38
CA PRO A 161 19.65 -5.64 10.64
C PRO A 161 19.37 -5.77 9.14
N LEU A 162 19.55 -6.97 8.55
CA LEU A 162 19.25 -7.21 7.15
C LEU A 162 17.75 -7.19 6.89
N LEU A 163 16.97 -7.83 7.76
CA LEU A 163 15.52 -7.84 7.67
C LEU A 163 14.95 -6.43 7.88
N PHE A 164 15.46 -5.71 8.89
CA PHE A 164 15.12 -4.29 9.08
C PHE A 164 15.40 -3.47 7.82
N ALA A 165 16.59 -3.60 7.22
CA ALA A 165 16.96 -2.83 6.02
C ALA A 165 16.04 -3.13 4.83
N LEU A 166 15.64 -4.38 4.63
CA LEU A 166 14.69 -4.78 3.59
C LEU A 166 13.32 -4.10 3.80
N TYR A 167 12.79 -4.13 5.02
CA TYR A 167 11.52 -3.49 5.35
C TYR A 167 11.62 -1.98 5.23
N ALA A 168 12.68 -1.36 5.73
CA ALA A 168 12.90 0.08 5.63
C ALA A 168 12.98 0.55 4.16
N ALA A 169 13.68 -0.18 3.30
CA ALA A 169 13.72 0.11 1.87
C ALA A 169 12.33 0.03 1.22
N ALA A 170 11.53 -0.98 1.59
CA ALA A 170 10.15 -1.09 1.12
C ALA A 170 9.28 0.08 1.59
N MET A 171 9.45 0.55 2.84
CA MET A 171 8.71 1.69 3.38
C MET A 171 9.05 3.00 2.65
N VAL A 172 10.29 3.19 2.22
CA VAL A 172 10.65 4.32 1.33
C VAL A 172 9.87 4.23 0.01
N GLY A 173 9.80 3.05 -0.61
CA GLY A 173 9.02 2.83 -1.82
C GLY A 173 7.54 3.12 -1.63
N ILE A 174 6.93 2.64 -0.55
CA ILE A 174 5.54 2.89 -0.17
C ILE A 174 5.30 4.40 0.05
N SER A 175 6.19 5.07 0.79
CA SER A 175 6.09 6.51 1.06
C SER A 175 6.05 7.33 -0.23
N MET A 176 6.96 7.06 -1.17
CA MET A 176 7.01 7.71 -2.48
C MET A 176 5.76 7.41 -3.31
N HIS A 177 5.28 6.17 -3.30
CA HIS A 177 4.09 5.75 -4.02
C HIS A 177 2.84 6.48 -3.49
N LEU A 178 2.63 6.51 -2.17
CA LEU A 178 1.52 7.20 -1.54
C LEU A 178 1.57 8.72 -1.75
N ALA A 179 2.76 9.33 -1.70
CA ALA A 179 2.94 10.76 -1.92
C ALA A 179 2.35 11.22 -3.26
N HIS A 180 2.52 10.40 -4.31
CA HIS A 180 1.90 10.68 -5.60
C HIS A 180 0.45 10.19 -5.68
N ALA A 181 0.16 8.96 -5.25
CA ALA A 181 -1.12 8.30 -5.43
C ALA A 181 -2.28 9.08 -4.81
N VAL A 182 -2.15 9.52 -3.55
CA VAL A 182 -3.20 10.27 -2.84
C VAL A 182 -3.51 11.59 -3.54
N SER A 183 -2.49 12.35 -3.92
CA SER A 183 -2.68 13.60 -4.68
C SER A 183 -3.30 13.35 -6.06
N SER A 184 -2.92 12.26 -6.74
CA SER A 184 -3.47 11.87 -8.04
C SER A 184 -4.94 11.43 -7.95
N THR A 185 -5.31 10.77 -6.86
CA THR A 185 -6.70 10.39 -6.59
C THR A 185 -7.62 11.61 -6.51
N PHE A 186 -7.24 12.65 -5.77
CA PHE A 186 -8.01 13.89 -5.70
C PHE A 186 -8.17 14.59 -7.06
N ARG A 187 -7.14 14.51 -7.92
CA ARG A 187 -7.25 15.00 -9.32
C ARG A 187 -8.22 14.17 -10.13
N THR A 188 -8.12 12.84 -10.05
CA THR A 188 -8.97 11.91 -10.79
C THR A 188 -10.45 12.05 -10.42
N LEU A 189 -10.73 12.22 -9.12
CA LEU A 189 -12.10 12.40 -8.61
C LEU A 189 -12.62 13.85 -8.79
N GLY A 190 -11.80 14.76 -9.34
CA GLY A 190 -12.20 16.12 -9.63
C GLY A 190 -12.33 17.05 -8.43
N VAL A 191 -11.87 16.61 -7.25
CA VAL A 191 -11.94 17.40 -5.99
C VAL A 191 -10.88 18.49 -5.94
N MET A 192 -9.75 18.31 -6.63
CA MET A 192 -8.62 19.25 -6.64
C MET A 192 -8.88 20.43 -7.58
N ARG A 193 -9.78 21.35 -7.20
CA ARG A 193 -10.18 22.53 -7.99
C ARG A 193 -10.12 23.81 -7.17
N GLY A 194 -9.90 24.95 -7.84
CA GLY A 194 -9.92 26.30 -7.23
C GLY A 194 -9.05 26.38 -5.98
N LYS A 195 -9.61 26.91 -4.89
CA LYS A 195 -8.94 27.09 -3.60
C LYS A 195 -8.45 25.79 -2.93
N TYR A 196 -9.00 24.63 -3.30
CA TYR A 196 -8.60 23.34 -2.75
C TYR A 196 -7.37 22.72 -3.42
N ARG A 197 -6.91 23.29 -4.55
CA ARG A 197 -5.79 22.73 -5.32
C ARG A 197 -4.50 22.69 -4.52
N GLU A 198 -4.16 23.80 -3.87
CA GLU A 198 -2.89 23.90 -3.14
C GLU A 198 -2.88 23.01 -1.88
N PRO A 199 -3.85 23.11 -0.94
CA PRO A 199 -3.85 22.25 0.25
C PRO A 199 -3.89 20.75 -0.10
N LEU A 200 -4.74 20.33 -1.03
CA LEU A 200 -4.84 18.93 -1.42
C LEU A 200 -3.58 18.40 -2.12
N SER A 201 -2.78 19.26 -2.74
CA SER A 201 -1.50 18.83 -3.33
C SER A 201 -0.47 18.42 -2.26
N LYS A 202 -0.58 18.95 -1.05
CA LYS A 202 0.31 18.67 0.09
C LYS A 202 -0.11 17.41 0.87
N VAL A 203 -1.39 16.98 0.74
CA VAL A 203 -1.91 15.80 1.48
C VAL A 203 -1.18 14.53 1.08
N GLY A 204 -0.93 14.32 -0.20
CA GLY A 204 -0.23 13.12 -0.67
C GLY A 204 1.17 12.96 -0.05
N PRO A 205 2.08 13.95 -0.20
CA PRO A 205 3.38 13.92 0.46
C PRO A 205 3.29 13.73 1.98
N LEU A 206 2.36 14.41 2.65
CA LEU A 206 2.17 14.28 4.10
C LEU A 206 1.76 12.85 4.48
N VAL A 207 0.76 12.28 3.81
CA VAL A 207 0.32 10.89 4.05
C VAL A 207 1.45 9.91 3.76
N GLY A 208 2.20 10.10 2.66
CA GLY A 208 3.34 9.25 2.32
C GLY A 208 4.40 9.26 3.41
N ILE A 209 4.82 10.45 3.87
CA ILE A 209 5.83 10.60 4.92
C ILE A 209 5.31 10.01 6.25
N ALA A 210 4.10 10.37 6.67
CA ALA A 210 3.53 9.88 7.92
C ALA A 210 3.42 8.35 7.96
N THR A 211 2.98 7.74 6.85
CA THR A 211 2.89 6.28 6.74
C THR A 211 4.27 5.63 6.74
N GLY A 212 5.22 6.16 5.96
CA GLY A 212 6.58 5.62 5.92
C GLY A 212 7.27 5.69 7.28
N VAL A 213 7.22 6.83 7.95
CA VAL A 213 7.79 7.02 9.29
C VAL A 213 7.08 6.13 10.31
N GLY A 214 5.74 6.09 10.30
CA GLY A 214 4.97 5.28 11.22
C GLY A 214 5.26 3.78 11.13
N PHE A 215 5.54 3.26 9.93
CA PHE A 215 5.95 1.86 9.75
C PHE A 215 7.43 1.59 10.06
N ILE A 216 8.32 2.58 9.96
CA ILE A 216 9.75 2.41 10.28
C ILE A 216 10.00 2.45 11.79
N ILE A 217 9.26 3.26 12.55
CA ILE A 217 9.49 3.46 13.97
C ILE A 217 9.44 2.14 14.77
N PRO A 218 8.42 1.26 14.66
CA PRO A 218 8.39 0.02 15.42
C PRO A 218 9.57 -0.93 15.15
N PRO A 219 9.92 -1.27 13.89
CA PRO A 219 11.08 -2.09 13.59
C PRO A 219 12.41 -1.46 14.06
N LEU A 220 12.55 -0.14 13.93
CA LEU A 220 13.73 0.58 14.38
C LEU A 220 13.90 0.49 15.90
N ALA A 221 12.80 0.61 16.65
CA ALA A 221 12.82 0.46 18.11
C ALA A 221 13.24 -0.97 18.54
N CYS A 222 12.85 -2.00 17.77
CA CYS A 222 13.31 -3.37 17.99
C CYS A 222 14.79 -3.53 17.68
N LEU A 223 15.27 -3.00 16.54
CA LEU A 223 16.68 -3.04 16.15
C LEU A 223 17.58 -2.38 17.18
N LEU A 224 17.16 -1.21 17.69
CA LEU A 224 17.87 -0.45 18.72
C LEU A 224 17.69 -1.00 20.15
N ARG A 225 16.93 -2.11 20.30
CA ARG A 225 16.58 -2.73 21.58
C ARG A 225 15.88 -1.80 22.57
N ILE A 226 15.22 -0.75 22.08
CA ILE A 226 14.31 0.11 22.88
C ILE A 226 13.05 -0.70 23.22
N VAL A 227 12.59 -1.52 22.26
CA VAL A 227 11.56 -2.54 22.47
C VAL A 227 12.29 -3.90 22.44
N SER A 228 12.17 -4.68 23.50
CA SER A 228 12.85 -5.97 23.67
C SER A 228 11.89 -7.01 24.28
N VAL A 229 12.29 -8.26 24.22
CA VAL A 229 11.59 -9.40 24.86
C VAL A 229 12.02 -9.52 26.30
#